data_61064271f5f0621346809a4a44eb4900
#
_entry.id   61064271f5f0621346809a4a44eb4900
#
_cell.length_a   1.000
_cell.length_b   1.000
_cell.length_c   1.000
_cell.angle_alpha   90.00
_cell.angle_beta   90.00
_cell.angle_gamma   90.00
#
_symmetry.space_group_name_H-M   'P 1'
#
loop_
_entity.id
_entity.type
_entity.pdbx_description
1 polymer ?
#
loop_
_entity_poly.entity_id
_entity_poly.type
_entity_poly.pdbx_seq_one_letter_code
_entity_poly.pdbx_strand_id
1 'polypeptide(L)'
;MENTFRPSRFLSLRATTPSPCTWEEIMQELTGERHAAATALFRALAAGEGQDAETSKRQQSQIKQNQPAFVPSVHLEGGRSSKHIKGYPGSIMVDIDGIPEEIFDETLERVRADPHSFLAYKTLSGRGIRVIAWMEGEVTEENFPAAWQTVNAYYARLTGIAIDRQCKNATRMSVICHDPDALYRPDAERMKFASLPSAKAGQIGRASCRERV
;
A
#
# COMPACT_ATOMS: atom_id res chain seq x y z
N MET A 1 7.48 -9.87 -23.78
CA MET A 1 7.77 -10.76 -22.64
C MET A 1 6.76 -10.39 -21.57
N GLU A 2 5.79 -11.27 -21.31
CA GLU A 2 4.87 -11.10 -20.20
C GLU A 2 5.69 -11.06 -18.92
N ASN A 3 5.60 -9.95 -18.23
CA ASN A 3 6.27 -9.77 -16.94
C ASN A 3 5.49 -10.58 -15.91
N THR A 4 5.85 -11.86 -15.75
CA THR A 4 5.23 -12.83 -14.82
C THR A 4 5.57 -12.54 -13.36
N PHE A 5 5.74 -11.26 -13.03
CA PHE A 5 6.08 -10.89 -11.68
C PHE A 5 4.87 -11.06 -10.76
N ARG A 6 5.00 -12.00 -9.84
CA ARG A 6 3.94 -12.39 -8.90
C ARG A 6 4.16 -11.71 -7.55
N PRO A 7 3.11 -11.18 -6.91
CA PRO A 7 3.23 -10.70 -5.54
C PRO A 7 3.58 -11.85 -4.57
N SER A 8 4.16 -11.50 -3.44
CA SER A 8 4.49 -12.46 -2.39
C SER A 8 3.37 -12.48 -1.36
N ARG A 9 2.65 -13.61 -1.27
CA ARG A 9 1.53 -13.81 -0.34
C ARG A 9 1.99 -14.44 0.96
N PHE A 10 1.35 -14.07 2.06
CA PHE A 10 1.54 -14.61 3.40
C PHE A 10 0.22 -15.09 3.96
N LEU A 11 0.21 -16.24 4.63
CA LEU A 11 -1.01 -16.82 5.22
C LEU A 11 -1.60 -15.95 6.33
N SER A 12 -0.79 -15.12 6.96
CA SER A 12 -1.22 -14.11 7.95
C SER A 12 -0.17 -13.01 8.04
N LEU A 13 -0.51 -11.87 8.67
CA LEU A 13 0.49 -10.84 8.99
C LEU A 13 1.62 -11.31 9.90
N ARG A 14 1.43 -12.43 10.62
CA ARG A 14 2.47 -13.05 11.47
C ARG A 14 3.38 -13.99 10.69
N ALA A 15 2.92 -14.47 9.54
CA ALA A 15 3.70 -15.41 8.75
C ALA A 15 5.00 -14.78 8.26
N THR A 16 6.04 -15.57 8.22
CA THR A 16 7.38 -15.15 7.77
C THR A 16 7.77 -15.76 6.44
N THR A 17 7.09 -16.82 6.01
CA THR A 17 7.36 -17.53 4.77
C THR A 17 6.42 -17.06 3.70
N PRO A 18 6.91 -16.44 2.61
CA PRO A 18 6.11 -16.05 1.46
C PRO A 18 5.78 -17.27 0.58
N SER A 19 4.67 -17.17 -0.12
CA SER A 19 4.32 -18.01 -1.26
C SER A 19 4.03 -17.15 -2.47
N PRO A 20 4.37 -17.59 -3.70
CA PRO A 20 3.98 -16.87 -4.91
C PRO A 20 2.46 -16.94 -5.06
N CYS A 21 1.87 -15.86 -5.57
CA CYS A 21 0.46 -15.82 -5.97
C CYS A 21 0.30 -14.92 -7.20
N THR A 22 -0.83 -15.01 -7.88
CA THR A 22 -1.17 -14.11 -8.98
C THR A 22 -1.99 -12.92 -8.46
N TRP A 23 -2.12 -11.88 -9.29
CA TRP A 23 -2.98 -10.75 -8.97
C TRP A 23 -4.46 -11.13 -9.01
N GLU A 24 -4.82 -12.07 -9.88
CA GLU A 24 -6.16 -12.66 -9.97
C GLU A 24 -6.53 -13.39 -8.66
N GLU A 25 -5.59 -14.15 -8.08
CA GLU A 25 -5.80 -14.81 -6.79
C GLU A 25 -5.97 -13.79 -5.66
N ILE A 26 -5.19 -12.71 -5.65
CA ILE A 26 -5.39 -11.60 -4.69
C ILE A 26 -6.78 -10.99 -4.88
N MET A 27 -7.19 -10.73 -6.12
CA MET A 27 -8.51 -10.17 -6.42
C MET A 27 -9.64 -11.10 -5.97
N GLN A 28 -9.53 -12.40 -6.24
CA GLN A 28 -10.50 -13.40 -5.78
C GLN A 28 -10.61 -13.45 -4.26
N GLU A 29 -9.50 -13.31 -3.54
CA GLU A 29 -9.53 -13.24 -2.08
C GLU A 29 -10.16 -11.93 -1.55
N LEU A 30 -9.95 -10.80 -2.23
CA LEU A 30 -10.55 -9.51 -1.86
C LEU A 30 -12.07 -9.50 -2.07
N THR A 31 -12.54 -10.01 -3.22
CA THR A 31 -13.97 -9.96 -3.58
C THR A 31 -14.78 -11.14 -3.06
N GLY A 32 -14.11 -12.26 -2.73
CA GLY A 32 -14.77 -13.47 -2.24
C GLY A 32 -15.18 -13.37 -0.77
N GLU A 33 -16.14 -14.19 -0.37
CA GLU A 33 -16.77 -14.19 0.97
C GLU A 33 -15.84 -14.71 2.09
N ARG A 34 -14.68 -15.28 1.75
CA ARG A 34 -13.78 -15.92 2.74
C ARG A 34 -13.41 -15.02 3.91
N HIS A 35 -13.24 -13.73 3.65
CA HIS A 35 -12.80 -12.75 4.64
C HIS A 35 -13.92 -11.82 5.09
N ALA A 36 -15.16 -11.99 4.61
CA ALA A 36 -16.29 -11.10 4.88
C ALA A 36 -16.61 -10.99 6.37
N ALA A 37 -16.78 -12.12 7.06
CA ALA A 37 -17.12 -12.13 8.49
C ALA A 37 -16.04 -11.46 9.35
N ALA A 38 -14.75 -11.74 9.09
CA ALA A 38 -13.66 -11.14 9.84
C ALA A 38 -13.54 -9.61 9.57
N THR A 39 -13.77 -9.20 8.33
CA THR A 39 -13.77 -7.77 7.94
C THR A 39 -14.94 -7.04 8.59
N ALA A 40 -16.13 -7.59 8.56
CA ALA A 40 -17.32 -7.00 9.19
C ALA A 40 -17.12 -6.85 10.70
N LEU A 41 -16.65 -7.92 11.38
CA LEU A 41 -16.37 -7.87 12.81
C LEU A 41 -15.30 -6.79 13.15
N PHE A 42 -14.23 -6.69 12.35
CA PHE A 42 -13.22 -5.65 12.57
C PHE A 42 -13.81 -4.25 12.49
N ARG A 43 -14.66 -4.00 11.49
CA ARG A 43 -15.31 -2.70 11.26
C ARG A 43 -16.31 -2.36 12.36
N ALA A 44 -17.13 -3.32 12.82
CA ALA A 44 -18.03 -3.15 13.94
C ALA A 44 -17.30 -2.79 15.24
N LEU A 45 -16.21 -3.50 15.56
CA LEU A 45 -15.35 -3.17 16.70
C LEU A 45 -14.69 -1.79 16.58
N ALA A 46 -14.33 -1.37 15.36
CA ALA A 46 -13.76 -0.04 15.10
C ALA A 46 -14.79 1.09 15.22
N ALA A 47 -16.08 0.78 15.02
CA ALA A 47 -17.20 1.68 15.24
C ALA A 47 -17.62 1.79 16.73
N GLY A 48 -17.04 0.96 17.60
CA GLY A 48 -17.35 0.98 19.04
C GLY A 48 -18.58 0.16 19.43
N GLU A 49 -18.99 -0.76 18.57
CA GLU A 49 -20.16 -1.60 18.82
C GLU A 49 -19.87 -2.67 19.90
N GLY A 50 -20.54 -2.55 21.04
CA GLY A 50 -20.79 -3.64 21.98
C GLY A 50 -19.73 -3.98 23.02
N GLN A 51 -18.57 -3.31 23.09
CA GLN A 51 -17.50 -3.64 24.06
C GLN A 51 -16.73 -2.41 24.54
N ASP A 52 -15.98 -2.57 25.67
CA ASP A 52 -15.05 -1.55 26.08
C ASP A 52 -13.90 -1.36 25.07
N ALA A 53 -13.30 -0.16 25.06
CA ALA A 53 -12.32 0.25 24.06
C ALA A 53 -11.05 -0.61 24.08
N GLU A 54 -10.63 -1.14 25.22
CA GLU A 54 -9.42 -1.96 25.35
C GLU A 54 -9.64 -3.36 24.74
N THR A 55 -10.75 -3.99 25.08
CA THR A 55 -11.16 -5.28 24.54
C THR A 55 -11.34 -5.19 23.01
N SER A 56 -12.00 -4.13 22.52
CA SER A 56 -12.18 -3.88 21.10
C SER A 56 -10.85 -3.75 20.35
N LYS A 57 -9.89 -2.98 20.87
CA LYS A 57 -8.54 -2.84 20.30
C LYS A 57 -7.78 -4.16 20.28
N ARG A 58 -7.87 -4.95 21.35
CA ARG A 58 -7.25 -6.28 21.42
C ARG A 58 -7.80 -7.22 20.34
N GLN A 59 -9.11 -7.29 20.20
CA GLN A 59 -9.77 -8.12 19.20
C GLN A 59 -9.46 -7.64 17.77
N GLN A 60 -9.50 -6.34 17.49
CA GLN A 60 -9.07 -5.78 16.21
C GLN A 60 -7.63 -6.19 15.86
N SER A 61 -6.71 -6.09 16.83
CA SER A 61 -5.33 -6.52 16.64
C SER A 61 -5.22 -8.01 16.32
N GLN A 62 -5.98 -8.87 17.00
CA GLN A 62 -6.02 -10.32 16.72
C GLN A 62 -6.56 -10.61 15.32
N ILE A 63 -7.68 -10.00 14.95
CA ILE A 63 -8.26 -10.15 13.61
C ILE A 63 -7.24 -9.74 12.55
N LYS A 64 -6.68 -8.53 12.65
CA LYS A 64 -5.70 -8.00 11.71
C LYS A 64 -4.49 -8.91 11.56
N GLN A 65 -3.95 -9.41 12.66
CA GLN A 65 -2.77 -10.27 12.65
C GLN A 65 -3.01 -11.65 12.04
N ASN A 66 -4.25 -12.13 12.06
CA ASN A 66 -4.65 -13.42 11.49
C ASN A 66 -5.09 -13.31 10.01
N GLN A 67 -5.33 -12.09 9.49
CA GLN A 67 -5.65 -11.92 8.09
C GLN A 67 -4.45 -12.24 7.21
N PRO A 68 -4.66 -12.86 6.02
CA PRO A 68 -3.62 -12.99 5.03
C PRO A 68 -3.19 -11.62 4.54
N ALA A 69 -1.98 -11.58 3.99
CA ALA A 69 -1.40 -10.35 3.48
C ALA A 69 -0.54 -10.66 2.25
N PHE A 70 -0.21 -9.63 1.49
CA PHE A 70 0.71 -9.73 0.37
C PHE A 70 1.67 -8.54 0.35
N VAL A 71 2.83 -8.75 -0.26
CA VAL A 71 3.80 -7.68 -0.56
C VAL A 71 3.74 -7.42 -2.05
N PRO A 72 3.25 -6.24 -2.47
CA PRO A 72 3.10 -5.93 -3.89
C PRO A 72 4.40 -5.46 -4.55
N SER A 73 5.27 -4.76 -3.81
CA SER A 73 6.34 -3.97 -4.43
C SER A 73 7.65 -4.72 -4.65
N VAL A 74 7.79 -5.92 -4.11
CA VAL A 74 8.98 -6.77 -4.29
C VAL A 74 8.60 -8.24 -4.33
N HIS A 75 9.44 -9.02 -5.02
CA HIS A 75 9.41 -10.47 -4.94
C HIS A 75 10.28 -10.95 -3.79
N LEU A 76 9.73 -11.80 -2.92
CA LEU A 76 10.40 -12.32 -1.73
C LEU A 76 10.54 -13.83 -1.80
N GLU A 77 11.70 -14.34 -1.37
CA GLU A 77 11.94 -15.77 -1.21
C GLU A 77 12.58 -16.09 0.15
N GLY A 78 12.08 -17.12 0.82
CA GLY A 78 12.63 -17.63 2.08
C GLY A 78 12.39 -16.75 3.31
N GLY A 79 11.75 -15.59 3.18
CA GLY A 79 11.43 -14.70 4.29
C GLY A 79 10.82 -13.38 3.85
N ARG A 80 10.58 -12.47 4.82
CA ARG A 80 9.86 -11.21 4.56
C ARG A 80 10.67 -9.93 4.78
N SER A 81 11.94 -10.04 5.11
CA SER A 81 12.81 -8.87 5.31
C SER A 81 13.51 -8.47 4.01
N SER A 82 14.11 -7.28 3.98
CA SER A 82 14.81 -6.76 2.80
C SER A 82 15.89 -7.70 2.25
N LYS A 83 16.56 -8.46 3.11
CA LYS A 83 17.56 -9.47 2.68
C LYS A 83 17.01 -10.61 1.84
N HIS A 84 15.69 -10.77 1.78
CA HIS A 84 14.99 -11.81 1.02
C HIS A 84 14.41 -11.29 -0.28
N ILE A 85 14.64 -10.01 -0.62
CA ILE A 85 14.21 -9.43 -1.89
C ILE A 85 15.01 -10.07 -3.03
N LYS A 86 14.30 -10.56 -4.04
CA LYS A 86 14.86 -11.14 -5.27
C LYS A 86 14.66 -10.26 -6.48
N GLY A 87 13.75 -9.29 -6.40
CA GLY A 87 13.53 -8.35 -7.49
C GLY A 87 12.42 -7.35 -7.19
N TYR A 88 12.40 -6.30 -8.01
CA TYR A 88 11.46 -5.21 -7.96
C TYR A 88 10.60 -5.24 -9.23
N PRO A 89 9.31 -5.64 -9.16
CA PRO A 89 8.45 -5.76 -10.35
C PRO A 89 8.07 -4.43 -10.98
N GLY A 90 8.23 -3.33 -10.24
CA GLY A 90 7.77 -2.01 -10.65
C GLY A 90 6.37 -1.64 -10.14
N SER A 91 5.71 -2.53 -9.40
CA SER A 91 4.46 -2.19 -8.71
C SER A 91 4.76 -1.44 -7.41
N ILE A 92 4.04 -0.36 -7.19
CA ILE A 92 4.19 0.52 -6.02
C ILE A 92 2.87 0.58 -5.26
N MET A 93 2.96 0.41 -3.95
CA MET A 93 1.82 0.51 -3.06
C MET A 93 1.64 1.92 -2.52
N VAL A 94 0.41 2.38 -2.54
CA VAL A 94 -0.06 3.60 -1.89
C VAL A 94 -1.02 3.24 -0.77
N ASP A 95 -0.85 3.90 0.36
CA ASP A 95 -1.71 3.77 1.55
C ASP A 95 -2.35 5.13 1.82
N ILE A 96 -3.63 5.27 1.48
CA ILE A 96 -4.39 6.51 1.67
C ILE A 96 -5.23 6.33 2.93
N ASP A 97 -4.72 6.82 4.05
CA ASP A 97 -5.38 6.77 5.35
C ASP A 97 -5.86 8.16 5.79
N GLY A 98 -6.77 8.20 6.78
CA GLY A 98 -7.24 9.45 7.35
C GLY A 98 -8.16 10.26 6.43
N ILE A 99 -8.84 9.58 5.52
CA ILE A 99 -9.83 10.20 4.64
C ILE A 99 -11.05 10.59 5.50
N PRO A 100 -11.49 11.87 5.51
CA PRO A 100 -12.73 12.26 6.16
C PRO A 100 -13.92 11.46 5.61
N GLU A 101 -14.85 11.07 6.49
CA GLU A 101 -15.97 10.22 6.12
C GLU A 101 -16.84 10.85 5.02
N GLU A 102 -17.01 12.17 5.08
CA GLU A 102 -17.84 12.95 4.17
C GLU A 102 -17.34 12.93 2.71
N ILE A 103 -16.04 12.68 2.50
CA ILE A 103 -15.44 12.66 1.16
C ILE A 103 -14.90 11.27 0.80
N PHE A 104 -15.15 10.25 1.62
CA PHE A 104 -14.56 8.93 1.42
C PHE A 104 -14.99 8.30 0.09
N ASP A 105 -16.30 8.27 -0.18
CA ASP A 105 -16.85 7.67 -1.41
C ASP A 105 -16.40 8.43 -2.65
N GLU A 106 -16.40 9.76 -2.61
CA GLU A 106 -15.90 10.60 -3.72
C GLU A 106 -14.40 10.31 -3.98
N THR A 107 -13.61 10.20 -2.91
CA THR A 107 -12.17 9.88 -3.01
C THR A 107 -11.95 8.50 -3.61
N LEU A 108 -12.73 7.50 -3.17
CA LEU A 108 -12.66 6.14 -3.69
C LEU A 108 -12.99 6.09 -5.18
N GLU A 109 -14.08 6.76 -5.61
CA GLU A 109 -14.46 6.80 -7.02
C GLU A 109 -13.41 7.53 -7.87
N ARG A 110 -12.81 8.61 -7.37
CA ARG A 110 -11.71 9.31 -8.02
C ARG A 110 -10.49 8.41 -8.22
N VAL A 111 -10.14 7.60 -7.21
CA VAL A 111 -9.06 6.61 -7.30
C VAL A 111 -9.41 5.50 -8.29
N ARG A 112 -10.65 5.01 -8.29
CA ARG A 112 -11.11 3.96 -9.21
C ARG A 112 -11.16 4.42 -10.66
N ALA A 113 -11.52 5.66 -10.90
CA ALA A 113 -11.57 6.25 -12.24
C ALA A 113 -10.18 6.55 -12.81
N ASP A 114 -9.16 6.65 -11.97
CA ASP A 114 -7.81 6.99 -12.41
C ASP A 114 -7.19 5.86 -13.26
N PRO A 115 -6.64 6.18 -14.44
CA PRO A 115 -6.11 5.17 -15.38
C PRO A 115 -4.89 4.41 -14.85
N HIS A 116 -4.16 4.97 -13.88
CA HIS A 116 -2.98 4.34 -13.28
C HIS A 116 -3.32 3.38 -12.13
N SER A 117 -4.58 3.37 -11.66
CA SER A 117 -5.01 2.47 -10.60
C SER A 117 -5.15 1.04 -11.13
N PHE A 118 -4.14 0.21 -10.88
CA PHE A 118 -4.12 -1.20 -11.27
C PHE A 118 -4.99 -2.05 -10.33
N LEU A 119 -4.81 -1.90 -9.02
CA LEU A 119 -5.62 -2.50 -7.97
C LEU A 119 -5.99 -1.42 -6.97
N ALA A 120 -7.27 -1.31 -6.60
CA ALA A 120 -7.69 -0.40 -5.53
C ALA A 120 -8.81 -1.04 -4.70
N TYR A 121 -8.70 -0.95 -3.37
CA TYR A 121 -9.68 -1.52 -2.46
C TYR A 121 -9.71 -0.79 -1.11
N LYS A 122 -10.85 -0.89 -0.42
CA LYS A 122 -11.03 -0.38 0.96
C LYS A 122 -10.18 -1.21 1.92
N THR A 123 -9.42 -0.56 2.78
CA THR A 123 -8.62 -1.25 3.81
C THR A 123 -9.51 -1.99 4.82
N LEU A 124 -8.90 -2.84 5.66
CA LEU A 124 -9.60 -3.63 6.67
C LEU A 124 -10.50 -2.78 7.59
N SER A 125 -10.05 -1.57 7.93
CA SER A 125 -10.84 -0.63 8.74
C SER A 125 -12.02 -0.01 8.00
N GLY A 126 -12.06 -0.08 6.67
CA GLY A 126 -13.03 0.63 5.85
C GLY A 126 -12.84 2.15 5.77
N ARG A 127 -11.78 2.70 6.39
CA ARG A 127 -11.51 4.14 6.48
C ARG A 127 -10.28 4.58 5.68
N GLY A 128 -9.74 3.71 4.89
CA GLY A 128 -8.59 3.97 4.01
C GLY A 128 -8.73 3.23 2.69
N ILE A 129 -7.94 3.63 1.72
CA ILE A 129 -7.88 3.04 0.39
C ILE A 129 -6.46 2.56 0.14
N ARG A 130 -6.35 1.31 -0.31
CA ARG A 130 -5.11 0.74 -0.79
C ARG A 130 -5.08 0.80 -2.30
N VAL A 131 -4.00 1.35 -2.86
CA VAL A 131 -3.81 1.40 -4.31
C VAL A 131 -2.49 0.74 -4.68
N ILE A 132 -2.49 0.02 -5.79
CA ILE A 132 -1.28 -0.46 -6.45
C ILE A 132 -1.24 0.18 -7.84
N ALA A 133 -0.11 0.77 -8.19
CA ALA A 133 0.14 1.32 -9.51
C ALA A 133 1.48 0.82 -10.05
N TRP A 134 1.63 0.77 -11.38
CA TRP A 134 2.83 0.30 -12.05
C TRP A 134 3.71 1.46 -12.51
N MET A 135 5.03 1.29 -12.37
CA MET A 135 6.00 2.17 -12.99
C MET A 135 6.32 1.72 -14.41
N GLU A 136 6.58 2.67 -15.30
CA GLU A 136 7.21 2.44 -16.60
C GLU A 136 8.73 2.34 -16.41
N GLY A 137 9.35 1.35 -17.07
CA GLY A 137 10.77 1.10 -16.94
C GLY A 137 11.14 0.19 -15.78
N GLU A 138 12.44 0.05 -15.55
CA GLU A 138 13.00 -0.83 -14.53
C GLU A 138 13.02 -0.15 -13.17
N VAL A 139 12.47 -0.82 -12.16
CA VAL A 139 12.60 -0.44 -10.74
C VAL A 139 13.67 -1.32 -10.10
N THR A 140 14.57 -0.72 -9.38
CA THR A 140 15.69 -1.36 -8.67
C THR A 140 15.67 -0.94 -7.21
N GLU A 141 16.53 -1.55 -6.38
CA GLU A 141 16.70 -1.13 -4.98
C GLU A 141 17.11 0.36 -4.90
N GLU A 142 17.98 0.80 -5.79
CA GLU A 142 18.52 2.17 -5.79
C GLU A 142 17.43 3.21 -6.13
N ASN A 143 16.60 2.94 -7.15
CA ASN A 143 15.60 3.89 -7.62
C ASN A 143 14.20 3.69 -7.01
N PHE A 144 13.97 2.63 -6.23
CA PHE A 144 12.69 2.37 -5.56
C PHE A 144 12.19 3.57 -4.73
N PRO A 145 13.03 4.29 -3.96
CA PRO A 145 12.57 5.47 -3.24
C PRO A 145 12.00 6.56 -4.15
N ALA A 146 12.58 6.76 -5.35
CA ALA A 146 12.09 7.72 -6.33
C ALA A 146 10.78 7.23 -6.98
N ALA A 147 10.66 5.93 -7.31
CA ALA A 147 9.43 5.32 -7.78
C ALA A 147 8.31 5.49 -6.76
N TRP A 148 8.57 5.15 -5.51
CA TRP A 148 7.64 5.30 -4.41
C TRP A 148 7.18 6.76 -4.26
N GLN A 149 8.12 7.71 -4.26
CA GLN A 149 7.81 9.14 -4.14
C GLN A 149 6.95 9.63 -5.32
N THR A 150 7.26 9.21 -6.55
CA THR A 150 6.51 9.58 -7.75
C THR A 150 5.05 9.17 -7.61
N VAL A 151 4.80 7.89 -7.34
CA VAL A 151 3.44 7.33 -7.24
C VAL A 151 2.67 7.94 -6.06
N ASN A 152 3.29 8.00 -4.89
CA ASN A 152 2.62 8.52 -3.70
C ASN A 152 2.33 10.02 -3.81
N ALA A 153 3.22 10.83 -4.39
CA ALA A 153 2.96 12.24 -4.65
C ALA A 153 1.84 12.46 -5.67
N TYR A 154 1.72 11.57 -6.65
CA TYR A 154 0.62 11.60 -7.61
C TYR A 154 -0.72 11.39 -6.90
N TYR A 155 -0.88 10.29 -6.14
CA TYR A 155 -2.13 10.01 -5.44
C TYR A 155 -2.44 11.03 -4.34
N ALA A 156 -1.44 11.61 -3.68
CA ALA A 156 -1.65 12.73 -2.76
C ALA A 156 -2.29 13.93 -3.45
N ARG A 157 -1.85 14.25 -4.67
CA ARG A 157 -2.46 15.33 -5.48
C ARG A 157 -3.84 14.97 -5.99
N LEU A 158 -4.02 13.74 -6.47
CA LEU A 158 -5.29 13.23 -6.98
C LEU A 158 -6.40 13.29 -5.92
N THR A 159 -6.07 12.90 -4.70
CA THR A 159 -7.06 12.77 -3.61
C THR A 159 -7.13 14.00 -2.70
N GLY A 160 -6.10 14.83 -2.68
CA GLY A 160 -5.96 15.91 -1.70
C GLY A 160 -5.57 15.43 -0.30
N ILE A 161 -5.32 14.12 -0.11
CA ILE A 161 -4.97 13.51 1.17
C ILE A 161 -3.46 13.33 1.26
N ALA A 162 -2.86 13.73 2.38
CA ALA A 162 -1.44 13.53 2.61
C ALA A 162 -1.10 12.05 2.78
N ILE A 163 -0.12 11.57 2.02
CA ILE A 163 0.34 10.18 2.11
C ILE A 163 1.39 10.04 3.22
N ASP A 164 1.28 8.96 4.00
CA ASP A 164 2.23 8.66 5.06
C ASP A 164 3.64 8.41 4.50
N ARG A 165 4.56 9.34 4.80
CA ARG A 165 5.96 9.28 4.35
C ARG A 165 6.76 8.14 5.00
N GLN A 166 6.25 7.51 6.05
CA GLN A 166 6.91 6.38 6.71
C GLN A 166 6.73 5.06 5.93
N CYS A 167 5.82 5.04 4.95
CA CYS A 167 5.50 3.85 4.14
C CYS A 167 6.51 3.53 3.02
N LYS A 168 7.77 4.00 3.12
CA LYS A 168 8.82 3.79 2.09
C LYS A 168 9.40 2.38 2.04
N ASN A 169 8.95 1.47 2.90
CA ASN A 169 9.50 0.13 2.95
C ASN A 169 8.95 -0.73 1.81
N ALA A 170 9.83 -1.19 0.93
CA ALA A 170 9.48 -2.04 -0.22
C ALA A 170 8.84 -3.38 0.19
N THR A 171 9.18 -3.89 1.38
CA THR A 171 8.61 -5.15 1.91
C THR A 171 7.33 -4.93 2.73
N ARG A 172 6.71 -3.74 2.64
CA ARG A 172 5.48 -3.44 3.36
C ARG A 172 4.35 -4.35 2.90
N MET A 173 3.73 -5.00 3.87
CA MET A 173 2.60 -5.91 3.63
C MET A 173 1.30 -5.13 3.52
N SER A 174 0.44 -5.56 2.61
CA SER A 174 -0.95 -5.15 2.52
C SER A 174 -1.86 -6.27 2.98
N VAL A 175 -2.77 -5.97 3.89
CA VAL A 175 -3.73 -6.94 4.43
C VAL A 175 -4.78 -7.24 3.36
N ILE A 176 -5.08 -8.52 3.19
CA ILE A 176 -6.23 -8.97 2.39
C ILE A 176 -7.46 -8.94 3.29
N CYS A 177 -8.48 -8.22 2.88
CA CYS A 177 -9.77 -8.12 3.56
C CYS A 177 -10.89 -8.20 2.53
N HIS A 178 -12.14 -8.33 2.97
CA HIS A 178 -13.26 -8.37 2.04
C HIS A 178 -13.61 -6.97 1.54
N ASP A 179 -13.55 -6.78 0.22
CA ASP A 179 -14.09 -5.63 -0.52
C ASP A 179 -14.66 -6.12 -1.87
N PRO A 180 -15.97 -6.37 -1.95
CA PRO A 180 -16.60 -6.90 -3.16
C PRO A 180 -16.49 -5.97 -4.37
N ASP A 181 -16.28 -4.67 -4.10
CA ASP A 181 -16.14 -3.63 -5.12
C ASP A 181 -14.68 -3.28 -5.44
N ALA A 182 -13.72 -4.13 -5.05
CA ALA A 182 -12.31 -3.88 -5.35
C ALA A 182 -12.08 -3.73 -6.86
N LEU A 183 -11.31 -2.70 -7.24
CA LEU A 183 -10.91 -2.51 -8.64
C LEU A 183 -9.74 -3.42 -8.99
N TYR A 184 -9.81 -4.06 -10.16
CA TYR A 184 -8.69 -4.71 -10.81
C TYR A 184 -8.66 -4.35 -12.30
N ARG A 185 -7.59 -3.68 -12.73
CA ARG A 185 -7.39 -3.20 -14.10
C ARG A 185 -6.04 -3.70 -14.64
N PRO A 186 -5.98 -4.88 -15.26
CA PRO A 186 -4.73 -5.46 -15.77
C PRO A 186 -4.00 -4.58 -16.80
N ASP A 187 -4.76 -3.77 -17.54
CA ASP A 187 -4.30 -2.84 -18.57
C ASP A 187 -4.09 -1.41 -18.08
N ALA A 188 -3.99 -1.21 -16.74
CA ALA A 188 -3.73 0.10 -16.16
C ALA A 188 -2.47 0.77 -16.77
N GLU A 189 -2.56 2.07 -16.99
CA GLU A 189 -1.45 2.86 -17.53
C GLU A 189 -0.27 2.87 -16.54
N ARG A 190 0.95 2.71 -17.07
CA ARG A 190 2.16 2.80 -16.25
C ARG A 190 2.58 4.23 -16.03
N MET A 191 3.04 4.52 -14.83
CA MET A 191 3.50 5.85 -14.45
C MET A 191 4.97 6.04 -14.80
N LYS A 192 5.31 7.18 -15.40
CA LYS A 192 6.71 7.56 -15.63
C LYS A 192 7.31 8.13 -14.35
N PHE A 193 8.61 7.90 -14.16
CA PHE A 193 9.34 8.60 -13.10
C PHE A 193 9.15 10.11 -13.26
N ALA A 194 8.73 10.78 -12.19
CA ALA A 194 8.73 12.24 -12.20
C ALA A 194 10.18 12.70 -12.42
N SER A 195 10.38 13.62 -13.38
CA SER A 195 11.65 14.30 -13.51
C SER A 195 11.91 15.05 -12.20
N LEU A 196 12.71 14.50 -11.32
CA LEU A 196 13.16 15.21 -10.13
C LEU A 196 13.89 16.45 -10.66
N PRO A 197 13.54 17.68 -10.22
CA PRO A 197 14.35 18.83 -10.52
C PRO A 197 15.75 18.48 -10.05
N SER A 198 16.74 18.52 -10.95
CA SER A 198 18.13 18.28 -10.61
C SER A 198 18.44 19.16 -9.40
N ALA A 199 18.86 18.54 -8.29
CA ALA A 199 19.33 19.28 -7.15
C ALA A 199 20.49 20.15 -7.67
N LYS A 200 20.21 21.44 -7.91
CA LYS A 200 21.29 22.39 -8.10
C LYS A 200 22.15 22.25 -6.86
N ALA A 201 23.40 21.85 -7.07
CA ALA A 201 24.44 21.90 -6.06
C ALA A 201 24.57 23.37 -5.64
N GLY A 202 23.75 23.79 -4.71
CA GLY A 202 23.68 25.12 -4.14
C GLY A 202 24.36 25.06 -2.80
N GLN A 203 25.56 25.59 -2.79
CA GLN A 203 26.37 26.04 -1.68
C GLN A 203 25.70 25.98 -0.31
N ILE A 204 26.11 25.02 0.49
CA ILE A 204 25.88 25.05 1.94
C ILE A 204 26.82 26.19 2.45
N GLY A 205 26.26 27.39 2.59
CA GLY A 205 26.87 28.47 3.30
C GLY A 205 27.15 28.05 4.73
N ARG A 206 28.42 27.94 5.11
CA ARG A 206 28.84 27.78 6.50
C ARG A 206 28.35 28.99 7.29
N ALA A 207 27.30 28.82 8.06
CA ALA A 207 26.94 29.77 9.10
C ALA A 207 27.95 29.61 10.25
N SER A 208 28.84 30.60 10.37
CA SER A 208 29.77 30.78 11.47
C SER A 208 28.98 31.03 12.76
N CYS A 209 29.08 30.12 13.70
CA CYS A 209 28.78 30.40 15.09
C CYS A 209 29.84 31.34 15.63
N ARG A 210 29.49 32.60 15.84
CA ARG A 210 30.25 33.51 16.73
C ARG A 210 29.52 33.54 18.07
N GLU A 211 30.28 33.12 19.08
CA GLU A 211 30.04 33.31 20.50
C GLU A 211 29.61 34.73 20.81
N ARG A 212 28.69 34.88 21.77
CA ARG A 212 28.60 36.08 22.61
C ARG A 212 28.78 35.67 24.06
N VAL A 213 29.75 36.29 24.66
CA VAL A 213 30.08 36.41 26.07
C VAL A 213 28.87 36.86 26.91
#